data_bd777dcfa906f8a20cceb19e77802860
#
_entry.id   bd777dcfa906f8a20cceb19e77802860
#
_cell.length_a   1.000
_cell.length_b   1.000
_cell.length_c   1.000
_cell.angle_alpha   90.00
_cell.angle_beta   90.00
_cell.angle_gamma   90.00
#
_symmetry.space_group_name_H-M   'P 1'
#
loop_
_entity.id
_entity.type
_entity.pdbx_description
1 polymer ?
#
loop_
_entity_poly.entity_id
_entity_poly.type
_entity_poly.pdbx_seq_one_letter_code
_entity_poly.pdbx_strand_id
1 'polypeptide(L)'
;MADLGARELRVSVVSADQEVWTGTATMVVARTVEGEIGILPGHQPMLSILAAGEVRITSEGASIRANAEDGFLSVDHDIVTIVARNAELVSS
;
A
#
# COMPACT_ATOMS: atom_id res chain seq x y z
N MET A 1 1.80 14.58 23.96
CA MET A 1 1.21 15.22 23.03
C MET A 1 1.29 14.62 21.68
N ALA A 2 0.44 14.95 21.00
CA ALA A 2 0.34 14.31 19.78
C ALA A 2 1.54 14.53 18.96
N ASP A 3 1.98 13.51 18.42
CA ASP A 3 3.13 13.47 17.69
C ASP A 3 2.78 13.59 16.26
N LEU A 4 2.40 14.76 15.92
CA LEU A 4 1.81 14.99 14.63
C LEU A 4 2.71 14.63 13.46
N GLY A 5 4.00 14.64 13.70
CA GLY A 5 4.91 14.31 12.62
C GLY A 5 5.23 12.84 12.53
N ALA A 6 4.76 12.06 13.48
CA ALA A 6 5.14 10.66 13.53
C ALA A 6 4.05 9.71 13.07
N ARG A 7 3.01 10.22 12.47
CA ARG A 7 1.97 9.33 11.98
C ARG A 7 2.47 8.51 10.81
N GLU A 8 2.13 7.26 10.87
CA GLU A 8 2.55 6.32 9.84
C GLU A 8 1.40 5.44 9.44
N LEU A 9 1.50 4.90 8.25
CA LEU A 9 0.59 3.87 7.80
C LEU A 9 1.17 2.51 8.14
N ARG A 10 0.29 1.58 8.45
CA ARG A 10 0.67 0.18 8.51
C ARG A 10 0.27 -0.46 7.21
N VAL A 11 1.21 -1.08 6.53
CA VAL A 11 1.00 -1.57 5.18
C VAL A 11 1.27 -3.06 5.12
N SER A 12 0.34 -3.80 4.53
CA SER A 12 0.52 -5.21 4.25
C SER A 12 0.25 -5.44 2.77
N VAL A 13 1.16 -6.13 2.12
CA VAL A 13 0.97 -6.57 0.74
C VAL A 13 0.95 -8.08 0.76
N VAL A 14 -0.17 -8.66 0.36
CA VAL A 14 -0.40 -10.10 0.46
C VAL A 14 -0.79 -10.65 -0.90
N SER A 15 -0.14 -11.73 -1.31
CA SER A 15 -0.58 -12.44 -2.49
C SER A 15 -1.46 -13.61 -2.04
N ALA A 16 -1.96 -14.39 -3.00
CA ALA A 16 -2.89 -15.46 -2.69
C ALA A 16 -2.32 -16.45 -1.68
N ASP A 17 -1.04 -16.66 -1.68
CA ASP A 17 -0.41 -17.69 -0.87
C ASP A 17 0.42 -17.19 0.28
N GLN A 18 0.82 -15.93 0.26
CA GLN A 18 1.80 -15.50 1.25
C GLN A 18 1.84 -14.00 1.40
N GLU A 19 2.39 -13.58 2.51
CA GLU A 19 2.64 -12.19 2.75
C GLU A 19 3.89 -11.78 1.96
N VAL A 20 3.76 -10.75 1.16
CA VAL A 20 4.84 -10.29 0.31
C VAL A 20 5.67 -9.25 1.03
N TRP A 21 5.02 -8.35 1.75
CA TRP A 21 5.71 -7.30 2.50
C TRP A 21 4.80 -6.76 3.58
N THR A 22 5.38 -6.44 4.70
CA THR A 22 4.66 -5.82 5.81
C THR A 22 5.59 -4.82 6.49
N GLY A 23 5.06 -3.68 6.84
CA GLY A 23 5.84 -2.69 7.53
C GLY A 23 5.09 -1.39 7.68
N THR A 24 5.79 -0.36 8.10
CA THR A 24 5.21 0.97 8.24
C THR A 24 5.67 1.83 7.08
N ALA A 25 4.88 2.84 6.76
CA ALA A 25 5.18 3.70 5.64
C ALA A 25 4.63 5.09 5.88
N THR A 26 5.19 6.06 5.18
CA THR A 26 4.69 7.42 5.23
C THR A 26 3.79 7.73 4.05
N MET A 27 3.87 6.94 2.99
CA MET A 27 3.02 7.13 1.83
C MET A 27 2.95 5.84 1.02
N VAL A 28 1.80 5.59 0.44
CA VAL A 28 1.60 4.48 -0.49
C VAL A 28 0.97 5.05 -1.75
N VAL A 29 1.52 4.70 -2.90
CA VAL A 29 0.91 5.07 -4.18
C VAL A 29 0.54 3.77 -4.89
N ALA A 30 -0.70 3.65 -5.27
CA ALA A 30 -1.19 2.44 -5.91
C ALA A 30 -2.01 2.80 -7.14
N ARG A 31 -2.03 1.90 -8.10
CA ARG A 31 -2.84 2.09 -9.28
C ARG A 31 -4.13 1.30 -9.12
N THR A 32 -5.24 2.01 -9.22
CA THR A 32 -6.56 1.38 -9.14
C THR A 32 -7.27 1.53 -10.46
N VAL A 33 -8.41 0.84 -10.58
CA VAL A 33 -9.21 0.95 -11.80
C VAL A 33 -9.74 2.36 -12.03
N GLU A 34 -9.72 3.18 -10.98
CA GLU A 34 -10.16 4.56 -11.09
C GLU A 34 -8.99 5.53 -11.29
N GLY A 35 -7.79 5.00 -11.38
CA GLY A 35 -6.59 5.82 -11.54
C GLY A 35 -5.61 5.60 -10.42
N GLU A 36 -4.51 6.34 -10.49
CA GLU A 36 -3.47 6.23 -9.48
C GLU A 36 -3.86 7.07 -8.27
N ILE A 37 -3.71 6.50 -7.08
CA ILE A 37 -4.03 7.24 -5.86
C ILE A 37 -2.85 7.21 -4.91
N GLY A 38 -2.73 8.28 -4.14
CA GLY A 38 -1.73 8.37 -3.08
C GLY A 38 -2.40 8.33 -1.73
N ILE A 39 -1.85 7.58 -0.81
CA ILE A 39 -2.41 7.40 0.51
C ILE A 39 -1.41 7.89 1.53
N LEU A 40 -1.85 8.84 2.35
CA LEU A 40 -1.06 9.39 3.44
C LEU A 40 -1.76 9.07 4.75
N PRO A 41 -1.05 9.17 5.87
CA PRO A 41 -1.71 8.99 7.17
C PRO A 41 -2.89 9.93 7.31
N GLY A 42 -3.98 9.46 7.85
CA GLY A 42 -5.19 10.22 7.96
C GLY A 42 -6.14 10.07 6.80
N HIS A 43 -5.78 9.28 5.80
CA HIS A 43 -6.65 9.06 4.65
C HIS A 43 -7.95 8.40 5.12
N GLN A 44 -9.07 8.86 4.58
CA GLN A 44 -10.34 8.28 4.97
C GLN A 44 -10.47 6.84 4.46
N PRO A 45 -11.29 6.04 5.12
CA PRO A 45 -11.45 4.65 4.72
C PRO A 45 -11.91 4.51 3.27
N MET A 46 -11.35 3.53 2.59
CA MET A 46 -11.76 3.27 1.22
C MET A 46 -11.43 1.83 0.83
N LEU A 47 -12.09 1.37 -0.20
CA LEU A 47 -11.83 0.08 -0.79
C LEU A 47 -11.88 0.27 -2.30
N SER A 48 -10.85 -0.18 -2.99
CA SER A 48 -10.78 0.00 -4.42
C SER A 48 -10.18 -1.22 -5.09
N ILE A 49 -10.53 -1.44 -6.34
CA ILE A 49 -10.00 -2.56 -7.10
C ILE A 49 -8.69 -2.13 -7.74
N LEU A 50 -7.68 -2.96 -7.59
CA LEU A 50 -6.37 -2.69 -8.17
C LEU A 50 -6.40 -2.87 -9.67
N ALA A 51 -5.76 -1.95 -10.37
CA ALA A 51 -5.39 -2.18 -11.75
C ALA A 51 -3.99 -2.77 -11.74
N ALA A 52 -3.66 -3.56 -12.73
CA ALA A 52 -2.33 -4.14 -12.81
C ALA A 52 -1.30 -3.03 -12.84
N GLY A 53 -0.28 -3.15 -12.04
CA GLY A 53 0.76 -2.15 -12.02
C GLY A 53 1.57 -2.16 -10.75
N GLU A 54 2.29 -1.08 -10.57
CA GLU A 54 3.25 -0.97 -9.49
C GLU A 54 2.63 -0.25 -8.29
N VAL A 55 2.90 -0.80 -7.13
CA VAL A 55 2.57 -0.15 -5.87
C VAL A 55 3.89 0.35 -5.29
N ARG A 56 3.93 1.63 -4.93
CA ARG A 56 5.13 2.21 -4.34
C ARG A 56 4.86 2.57 -2.90
N ILE A 57 5.77 2.15 -2.03
CA ILE A 57 5.64 2.35 -0.60
C ILE A 57 6.87 3.11 -0.14
N THR A 58 6.66 4.26 0.47
CA THR A 58 7.76 5.06 1.00
C THR A 58 7.86 4.78 2.50
N SER A 59 8.98 4.22 2.92
CA SER A 59 9.19 3.81 4.28
C SER A 59 10.54 4.31 4.76
N GLU A 60 10.53 5.26 5.68
CA GLU A 60 11.77 5.79 6.29
C GLU A 60 12.84 6.14 5.29
N GLY A 61 12.46 6.87 4.27
CA GLY A 61 13.43 7.31 3.29
C GLY A 61 13.74 6.28 2.21
N ALA A 62 13.23 5.08 2.34
CA ALA A 62 13.43 4.05 1.34
C ALA A 62 12.16 3.91 0.50
N SER A 63 12.33 3.51 -0.73
CA SER A 63 11.21 3.28 -1.62
C SER A 63 11.13 1.80 -1.92
N ILE A 64 10.00 1.20 -1.57
CA ILE A 64 9.76 -0.21 -1.81
C ILE A 64 8.73 -0.30 -2.90
N ARG A 65 8.99 -1.10 -3.90
CA ARG A 65 8.08 -1.26 -5.03
C ARG A 65 7.65 -2.70 -5.15
N ALA A 66 6.40 -2.89 -5.47
CA ALA A 66 5.84 -4.21 -5.69
C ALA A 66 4.96 -4.16 -6.91
N ASN A 67 4.96 -5.22 -7.69
CA ASN A 67 3.98 -5.36 -8.75
C ASN A 67 2.82 -6.14 -8.18
N ALA A 68 1.62 -5.67 -8.41
CA ALA A 68 0.42 -6.32 -7.90
C ALA A 68 -0.66 -6.26 -8.95
N GLU A 69 -1.43 -7.33 -9.06
CA GLU A 69 -2.54 -7.34 -9.99
C GLU A 69 -3.63 -8.28 -9.49
N ASP A 70 -4.84 -7.98 -9.91
CA ASP A 70 -5.96 -8.86 -9.67
C ASP A 70 -6.31 -8.96 -8.20
N GLY A 71 -6.62 -7.82 -7.63
CA GLY A 71 -6.97 -7.77 -6.22
C GLY A 71 -7.57 -6.43 -5.83
N PHE A 72 -7.37 -6.06 -4.58
CA PHE A 72 -7.95 -4.82 -4.09
C PHE A 72 -7.06 -4.16 -3.06
N LEU A 73 -7.36 -2.89 -2.83
CA LEU A 73 -6.68 -2.04 -1.87
C LEU A 73 -7.70 -1.60 -0.84
N SER A 74 -7.37 -1.75 0.43
CA SER A 74 -8.23 -1.32 1.52
C SER A 74 -7.47 -0.37 2.42
N VAL A 75 -8.10 0.72 2.81
CA VAL A 75 -7.52 1.69 3.74
C VAL A 75 -8.51 1.90 4.86
N ASP A 76 -8.06 1.76 6.10
CA ASP A 76 -8.93 1.98 7.26
C ASP A 76 -8.06 2.25 8.47
N HIS A 77 -8.25 3.41 9.10
CA HIS A 77 -7.54 3.79 10.34
C HIS A 77 -6.02 3.64 10.17
N ASP A 78 -5.50 4.19 9.09
CA ASP A 78 -4.07 4.16 8.77
C ASP A 78 -3.52 2.76 8.54
N ILE A 79 -4.39 1.80 8.29
CA ILE A 79 -3.99 0.46 7.91
C ILE A 79 -4.30 0.28 6.43
N VAL A 80 -3.26 0.00 5.66
CA VAL A 80 -3.37 -0.19 4.22
C VAL A 80 -3.13 -1.66 3.92
N THR A 81 -4.10 -2.30 3.31
CA THR A 81 -3.99 -3.70 2.96
C THR A 81 -4.14 -3.84 1.46
N ILE A 82 -3.16 -4.45 0.85
CA ILE A 82 -3.19 -4.74 -0.58
C ILE A 82 -3.21 -6.25 -0.72
N VAL A 83 -4.29 -6.78 -1.26
CA VAL A 83 -4.45 -8.20 -1.50
C VAL A 83 -4.54 -8.40 -2.98
N ALA A 84 -3.66 -9.20 -3.53
CA ALA A 84 -3.61 -9.42 -4.96
C ALA A 84 -3.42 -10.89 -5.25
N ARG A 85 -3.94 -11.33 -6.37
CA ARG A 85 -3.74 -12.69 -6.78
C ARG A 85 -2.27 -12.94 -7.07
N ASN A 86 -1.64 -11.96 -7.68
CA ASN A 86 -0.23 -12.00 -7.96
C ASN A 86 0.41 -10.73 -7.44
N ALA A 87 1.42 -10.90 -6.61
CA ALA A 87 2.16 -9.76 -6.09
C ALA A 87 3.59 -10.20 -5.80
N GLU A 88 4.53 -9.33 -6.14
CA GLU A 88 5.92 -9.61 -5.83
C GLU A 88 6.69 -8.32 -5.71
N LEU A 89 7.72 -8.33 -4.87
CA LEU A 89 8.57 -7.18 -4.73
C LEU A 89 9.44 -7.03 -5.97
N VAL A 90 9.68 -5.78 -6.33
CA VAL A 90 10.52 -5.46 -7.46
C VAL A 90 11.89 -5.10 -6.93
N SER A 91 12.88 -5.79 -7.42
CA SER A 91 14.25 -5.51 -7.05
C SER A 91 14.72 -4.29 -7.81
N SER A 92 15.27 -3.35 -7.14
CA SER A 92 15.73 -2.15 -7.84
C SER A 92 17.22 -2.19 -8.08
#